data_c7018e73103f48c854df4ed92d802e79
#
_entry.id   c7018e73103f48c854df4ed92d802e79
#
_cell.length_a   1.000
_cell.length_b   1.000
_cell.length_c   1.000
_cell.angle_alpha   90.00
_cell.angle_beta   90.00
_cell.angle_gamma   90.00
#
_symmetry.space_group_name_H-M   'P 1'
#
loop_
_entity.id
_entity.type
_entity.pdbx_description
1 polymer ?
#
loop_
_entity_poly.entity_id
_entity_poly.type
_entity_poly.pdbx_seq_one_letter_code
_entity_poly.pdbx_strand_id
1 'polypeptide(L)'
;MKQTDLILKNGVIYTMAREGDVVEALAVRDGKIVYTGTTEEVLGACEAPQVVDLAGKTMLPGMGDSHLHFFAYCQTHTTVDLGGCTSKAEAIGKLAARAAETPKGQWIKGSNFDESKWDADNDHLPTKADLDLVSPDHPV
;
A
#
# COMPACT_ATOMS: atom_id res chain seq x y z
N MET A 1 -22.33 -9.68 33.50
CA MET A 1 -21.53 -9.21 32.36
C MET A 1 -20.54 -10.31 31.97
N LYS A 2 -20.27 -10.47 30.69
CA LYS A 2 -19.27 -11.44 30.22
C LYS A 2 -17.88 -10.84 30.41
N GLN A 3 -16.97 -11.60 30.99
CA GLN A 3 -15.55 -11.21 31.08
C GLN A 3 -14.90 -11.31 29.69
N THR A 4 -14.25 -10.25 29.26
CA THR A 4 -13.53 -10.14 27.98
C THR A 4 -12.18 -9.47 28.20
N ASP A 5 -11.31 -9.49 27.20
CA ASP A 5 -9.97 -8.95 27.31
C ASP A 5 -9.88 -7.49 26.86
N LEU A 6 -10.69 -7.16 25.86
CA LEU A 6 -10.68 -5.86 25.18
C LEU A 6 -12.11 -5.50 24.74
N ILE A 7 -12.47 -4.24 24.92
CA ILE A 7 -13.64 -3.63 24.28
C ILE A 7 -13.17 -2.46 23.44
N LEU A 8 -13.64 -2.41 22.18
CA LEU A 8 -13.55 -1.23 21.32
C LEU A 8 -14.94 -0.60 21.23
N LYS A 9 -15.05 0.72 21.42
CA LYS A 9 -16.34 1.43 21.47
C LYS A 9 -16.32 2.74 20.68
N ASN A 10 -17.50 3.29 20.41
CA ASN A 10 -17.67 4.59 19.74
C ASN A 10 -16.99 4.64 18.37
N GLY A 11 -17.05 3.56 17.59
CA GLY A 11 -16.47 3.47 16.25
C GLY A 11 -17.50 3.33 15.14
N VAL A 12 -17.02 3.33 13.92
CA VAL A 12 -17.75 2.90 12.72
C VAL A 12 -17.08 1.60 12.28
N ILE A 13 -17.58 0.46 12.73
CA ILE A 13 -16.94 -0.85 12.58
C ILE A 13 -17.68 -1.65 11.51
N TYR A 14 -17.04 -1.82 10.35
CA TYR A 14 -17.54 -2.68 9.27
C TYR A 14 -17.21 -4.13 9.61
N THR A 15 -18.23 -4.95 9.87
CA THR A 15 -18.01 -6.35 10.25
C THR A 15 -17.61 -7.21 9.08
N MET A 16 -17.94 -6.79 7.85
CA MET A 16 -17.78 -7.56 6.60
C MET A 16 -18.50 -8.92 6.60
N ALA A 17 -19.33 -9.20 7.58
CA ALA A 17 -20.14 -10.42 7.62
C ALA A 17 -21.28 -10.39 6.59
N ARG A 18 -21.79 -9.20 6.28
CA ARG A 18 -22.75 -8.91 5.22
C ARG A 18 -22.45 -7.53 4.65
N GLU A 19 -22.90 -7.27 3.44
CA GLU A 19 -22.80 -5.96 2.81
C GLU A 19 -23.54 -4.90 3.66
N GLY A 20 -22.83 -3.81 3.98
CA GLY A 20 -23.37 -2.70 4.75
C GLY A 20 -23.53 -2.96 6.26
N ASP A 21 -23.10 -4.10 6.78
CA ASP A 21 -23.18 -4.40 8.20
C ASP A 21 -22.16 -3.60 9.01
N VAL A 22 -22.64 -2.66 9.80
CA VAL A 22 -21.85 -1.73 10.61
C VAL A 22 -22.33 -1.77 12.06
N VAL A 23 -21.38 -1.83 13.00
CA VAL A 23 -21.62 -1.74 14.43
C VAL A 23 -20.76 -0.63 15.07
N GLU A 24 -21.10 -0.23 16.30
CA GLU A 24 -20.38 0.84 17.01
C GLU A 24 -19.28 0.32 17.94
N ALA A 25 -19.43 -0.92 18.39
CA ALA A 25 -18.56 -1.51 19.38
C ALA A 25 -18.42 -3.02 19.20
N LEU A 26 -17.32 -3.56 19.72
CA LEU A 26 -17.10 -4.99 19.83
C LEU A 26 -16.32 -5.35 21.11
N ALA A 27 -16.47 -6.60 21.55
CA ALA A 27 -15.70 -7.18 22.64
C ALA A 27 -14.92 -8.39 22.16
N VAL A 28 -13.66 -8.50 22.62
CA VAL A 28 -12.72 -9.57 22.27
C VAL A 28 -12.38 -10.39 23.51
N ARG A 29 -12.31 -11.70 23.35
CA ARG A 29 -11.81 -12.65 24.36
C ARG A 29 -11.01 -13.74 23.66
N ASP A 30 -9.83 -14.07 24.21
CA ASP A 30 -8.92 -15.09 23.67
C ASP A 30 -8.63 -14.90 22.17
N GLY A 31 -8.43 -13.63 21.76
CA GLY A 31 -8.14 -13.25 20.36
C GLY A 31 -9.33 -13.36 19.40
N LYS A 32 -10.56 -13.59 19.91
CA LYS A 32 -11.78 -13.72 19.10
C LYS A 32 -12.79 -12.65 19.46
N ILE A 33 -13.48 -12.11 18.44
CA ILE A 33 -14.64 -11.24 18.64
C ILE A 33 -15.79 -12.12 19.21
N VAL A 34 -16.27 -11.76 20.41
CA VAL A 34 -17.30 -12.54 21.12
C VAL A 34 -18.63 -11.80 21.26
N TYR A 35 -18.64 -10.50 20.98
CA TYR A 35 -19.83 -9.67 20.98
C TYR A 35 -19.66 -8.46 20.07
N THR A 36 -20.71 -8.05 19.39
CA THR A 36 -20.79 -6.84 18.57
C THR A 36 -22.14 -6.18 18.74
N GLY A 37 -22.21 -4.87 18.59
CA GLY A 37 -23.48 -4.13 18.69
C GLY A 37 -23.25 -2.62 18.81
N THR A 38 -24.24 -1.92 19.35
CA THR A 38 -24.06 -0.53 19.75
C THR A 38 -23.10 -0.44 20.94
N THR A 39 -22.55 0.74 21.18
CA THR A 39 -21.68 0.97 22.34
C THR A 39 -22.38 0.64 23.65
N GLU A 40 -23.65 1.00 23.79
CA GLU A 40 -24.44 0.74 24.98
C GLU A 40 -24.66 -0.78 25.21
N GLU A 41 -25.02 -1.51 24.17
CA GLU A 41 -25.22 -2.96 24.23
C GLU A 41 -23.96 -3.71 24.64
N VAL A 42 -22.80 -3.36 24.04
CA VAL A 42 -21.54 -4.02 24.35
C VAL A 42 -21.11 -3.74 25.79
N LEU A 43 -21.17 -2.47 26.23
CA LEU A 43 -20.81 -2.09 27.60
C LEU A 43 -21.79 -2.65 28.65
N GLY A 44 -23.06 -2.82 28.29
CA GLY A 44 -24.05 -3.45 29.15
C GLY A 44 -23.89 -4.98 29.32
N ALA A 45 -23.35 -5.64 28.26
CA ALA A 45 -23.22 -7.10 28.22
C ALA A 45 -21.84 -7.59 28.65
N CYS A 46 -20.78 -6.81 28.42
CA CYS A 46 -19.38 -7.19 28.58
C CYS A 46 -18.61 -6.21 29.49
N GLU A 47 -17.58 -6.72 30.14
CA GLU A 47 -16.57 -5.93 30.86
C GLU A 47 -15.18 -6.42 30.48
N ALA A 48 -14.22 -5.51 30.43
CA ALA A 48 -12.84 -5.78 30.04
C ALA A 48 -11.86 -4.89 30.81
N PRO A 49 -10.64 -5.37 31.11
CA PRO A 49 -9.59 -4.56 31.71
C PRO A 49 -9.09 -3.47 30.74
N GLN A 50 -9.26 -3.68 29.45
CA GLN A 50 -8.87 -2.71 28.42
C GLN A 50 -10.11 -2.27 27.63
N VAL A 51 -10.38 -0.96 27.65
CA VAL A 51 -11.44 -0.34 26.85
C VAL A 51 -10.83 0.78 26.03
N VAL A 52 -10.96 0.69 24.71
CA VAL A 52 -10.44 1.67 23.75
C VAL A 52 -11.60 2.42 23.14
N ASP A 53 -11.56 3.73 23.23
CA ASP A 53 -12.50 4.62 22.56
C ASP A 53 -11.98 4.94 21.16
N LEU A 54 -12.73 4.55 20.13
CA LEU A 54 -12.38 4.79 18.74
C LEU A 54 -12.66 6.24 18.30
N ALA A 55 -13.43 6.98 19.09
CA ALA A 55 -13.74 8.40 18.83
C ALA A 55 -14.27 8.64 17.41
N GLY A 56 -15.16 7.80 16.93
CA GLY A 56 -15.75 7.87 15.59
C GLY A 56 -14.86 7.35 14.46
N LYS A 57 -13.68 6.81 14.76
CA LYS A 57 -12.80 6.24 13.74
C LYS A 57 -13.39 4.99 13.11
N THR A 58 -13.08 4.80 11.84
CA THR A 58 -13.45 3.60 11.09
C THR A 58 -12.53 2.43 11.44
N MET A 59 -13.14 1.26 11.65
CA MET A 59 -12.44 -0.01 11.83
C MET A 59 -12.89 -1.00 10.75
N LEU A 60 -11.93 -1.69 10.16
CA LEU A 60 -12.11 -2.75 9.17
C LEU A 60 -11.36 -4.00 9.62
N PRO A 61 -11.75 -5.21 9.17
CA PRO A 61 -10.91 -6.38 9.25
C PRO A 61 -9.56 -6.13 8.57
N GLY A 62 -8.51 -6.79 9.07
CA GLY A 62 -7.19 -6.73 8.43
C GLY A 62 -7.27 -7.20 6.98
N MET A 63 -6.60 -6.50 6.09
CA MET A 63 -6.57 -6.84 4.67
C MET A 63 -5.71 -8.08 4.45
N GLY A 64 -6.22 -9.02 3.64
CA GLY A 64 -5.49 -10.17 3.15
C GLY A 64 -5.46 -10.14 1.63
N ASP A 65 -4.28 -10.25 1.05
CA ASP A 65 -4.12 -10.41 -0.40
C ASP A 65 -3.72 -11.86 -0.69
N SER A 66 -4.59 -12.59 -1.37
CA SER A 66 -4.37 -14.00 -1.71
C SER A 66 -3.65 -14.20 -3.05
N HIS A 67 -3.42 -13.12 -3.82
CA HIS A 67 -2.70 -13.14 -5.08
C HIS A 67 -1.80 -11.91 -5.19
N LEU A 68 -0.62 -11.99 -4.59
CA LEU A 68 0.34 -10.90 -4.56
C LEU A 68 1.64 -11.29 -5.26
N HIS A 69 2.08 -10.47 -6.21
CA HIS A 69 3.42 -10.56 -6.79
C HIS A 69 4.44 -9.87 -5.86
N PHE A 70 4.59 -10.39 -4.64
CA PHE A 70 5.37 -9.76 -3.58
C PHE A 70 6.82 -9.48 -3.98
N PHE A 71 7.47 -10.43 -4.67
CA PHE A 71 8.84 -10.25 -5.14
C PHE A 71 8.95 -9.09 -6.16
N ALA A 72 8.02 -9.01 -7.12
CA ALA A 72 7.98 -7.90 -8.07
C ALA A 72 7.74 -6.57 -7.36
N TYR A 73 6.84 -6.52 -6.38
CA TYR A 73 6.61 -5.35 -5.56
C TYR A 73 7.88 -4.91 -4.81
N CYS A 74 8.59 -5.83 -4.18
CA CYS A 74 9.85 -5.51 -3.50
C CYS A 74 10.90 -4.95 -4.46
N GLN A 75 10.95 -5.43 -5.71
CA GLN A 75 11.86 -4.91 -6.72
C GLN A 75 11.57 -3.45 -7.09
N THR A 76 10.32 -3.00 -7.05
CA THR A 76 9.99 -1.60 -7.36
C THR A 76 10.70 -0.60 -6.43
N HIS A 77 11.00 -0.98 -5.21
CA HIS A 77 11.74 -0.12 -4.26
C HIS A 77 13.23 0.04 -4.61
N THR A 78 13.75 -0.81 -5.48
CA THR A 78 15.17 -0.76 -5.91
C THR A 78 15.34 -0.29 -7.36
N THR A 79 14.25 -0.14 -8.10
CA THR A 79 14.21 0.30 -9.48
C THR A 79 13.85 1.79 -9.58
N VAL A 80 14.14 2.40 -10.71
CA VAL A 80 13.65 3.75 -11.05
C VAL A 80 12.21 3.62 -11.53
N ASP A 81 11.28 4.25 -10.83
CA ASP A 81 9.87 4.25 -11.25
C ASP A 81 9.67 5.25 -12.41
N LEU A 82 9.31 4.73 -13.56
CA LEU A 82 9.05 5.49 -14.79
C LEU A 82 7.54 5.66 -15.05
N GLY A 83 6.68 5.13 -14.20
CA GLY A 83 5.23 5.07 -14.41
C GLY A 83 4.50 6.40 -14.50
N GLY A 84 5.11 7.49 -14.04
CA GLY A 84 4.55 8.84 -14.16
C GLY A 84 5.14 9.66 -15.31
N CYS A 85 6.07 9.09 -16.10
CA CYS A 85 6.71 9.82 -17.20
C CYS A 85 5.73 10.01 -18.36
N THR A 86 5.73 11.21 -18.93
CA THR A 86 4.92 11.59 -20.10
C THR A 86 5.76 11.72 -21.38
N SER A 87 7.08 11.54 -21.27
CA SER A 87 7.98 11.60 -22.41
C SER A 87 9.22 10.73 -22.23
N LYS A 88 9.89 10.38 -23.34
CA LYS A 88 11.19 9.71 -23.33
C LYS A 88 12.24 10.54 -22.57
N ALA A 89 12.25 11.84 -22.78
CA ALA A 89 13.20 12.74 -22.14
C ALA A 89 13.09 12.72 -20.62
N GLU A 90 11.86 12.68 -20.10
CA GLU A 90 11.62 12.56 -18.66
C GLU A 90 12.10 11.21 -18.11
N ALA A 91 11.79 10.10 -18.80
CA ALA A 91 12.24 8.77 -18.40
C ALA A 91 13.79 8.67 -18.38
N ILE A 92 14.45 9.16 -19.43
CA ILE A 92 15.92 9.21 -19.51
C ILE A 92 16.51 10.10 -18.42
N GLY A 93 15.88 11.25 -18.12
CA GLY A 93 16.30 12.14 -17.04
C GLY A 93 16.29 11.47 -15.65
N LYS A 94 15.26 10.67 -15.36
CA LYS A 94 15.20 9.89 -14.10
C LYS A 94 16.31 8.83 -14.03
N LEU A 95 16.62 8.17 -15.15
CA LEU A 95 17.71 7.20 -15.23
C LEU A 95 19.08 7.87 -15.06
N ALA A 96 19.28 9.05 -15.66
CA ALA A 96 20.49 9.86 -15.49
C ALA A 96 20.71 10.26 -14.03
N ALA A 97 19.65 10.70 -13.34
CA ALA A 97 19.72 11.05 -11.92
C ALA A 97 20.15 9.84 -11.07
N ARG A 98 19.57 8.66 -11.34
CA ARG A 98 19.97 7.43 -10.66
C ARG A 98 21.41 7.02 -10.97
N ALA A 99 21.87 7.20 -12.21
CA ALA A 99 23.24 6.89 -12.61
C ALA A 99 24.26 7.74 -11.84
N ALA A 100 23.95 9.01 -11.59
CA ALA A 100 24.82 9.91 -10.81
C ALA A 100 24.98 9.47 -9.34
N GLU A 101 24.02 8.76 -8.78
CA GLU A 101 24.02 8.30 -7.38
C GLU A 101 24.51 6.85 -7.23
N THR A 102 24.56 6.10 -8.32
CA THR A 102 24.91 4.66 -8.30
C THR A 102 26.42 4.48 -8.42
N PRO A 103 27.07 3.61 -7.61
CA PRO A 103 28.48 3.27 -7.79
C PRO A 103 28.74 2.65 -9.15
N LYS A 104 29.80 3.10 -9.83
CA LYS A 104 30.17 2.64 -11.19
C LYS A 104 30.19 1.12 -11.32
N GLY A 105 29.69 0.62 -12.43
CA GLY A 105 29.60 -0.82 -12.73
C GLY A 105 28.40 -1.54 -12.13
N GLN A 106 27.63 -0.89 -11.28
CA GLN A 106 26.39 -1.48 -10.75
C GLN A 106 25.23 -1.31 -11.74
N TRP A 107 24.31 -2.29 -11.72
CA TRP A 107 23.10 -2.27 -12.54
C TRP A 107 22.12 -1.18 -12.11
N ILE A 108 21.55 -0.51 -13.10
CA ILE A 108 20.39 0.36 -12.93
C ILE A 108 19.20 -0.30 -13.63
N LYS A 109 18.05 -0.32 -12.98
CA LYS A 109 16.81 -0.87 -13.55
C LYS A 109 15.73 0.19 -13.53
N GLY A 110 15.08 0.41 -14.67
CA GLY A 110 13.82 1.15 -14.77
C GLY A 110 12.63 0.22 -14.87
N SER A 111 11.48 0.63 -14.37
CA SER A 111 10.24 -0.13 -14.42
C SER A 111 9.02 0.77 -14.59
N ASN A 112 7.88 0.17 -14.93
CA ASN A 112 6.57 0.81 -15.01
C ASN A 112 6.43 1.88 -16.10
N PHE A 113 7.35 1.97 -17.08
CA PHE A 113 7.14 2.93 -18.17
C PHE A 113 5.94 2.50 -19.03
N ASP A 114 5.22 3.50 -19.56
CA ASP A 114 4.02 3.31 -20.35
C ASP A 114 4.02 4.34 -21.49
N GLU A 115 4.51 3.93 -22.64
CA GLU A 115 4.63 4.77 -23.82
C GLU A 115 3.27 5.28 -24.34
N SER A 116 2.19 4.62 -23.99
CA SER A 116 0.85 5.07 -24.38
C SER A 116 0.43 6.40 -23.75
N LYS A 117 1.16 6.81 -22.72
CA LYS A 117 0.98 8.10 -22.02
C LYS A 117 1.91 9.18 -22.52
N TRP A 118 2.79 8.87 -23.46
CA TRP A 118 3.75 9.83 -23.99
C TRP A 118 3.15 10.60 -25.17
N ASP A 119 3.58 11.84 -25.35
CA ASP A 119 3.11 12.67 -26.45
C ASP A 119 3.48 12.06 -27.80
N ALA A 120 2.50 11.81 -28.65
CA ALA A 120 2.61 11.07 -29.90
C ALA A 120 3.61 11.66 -30.93
N ASP A 121 3.95 12.95 -30.80
CA ASP A 121 4.85 13.64 -31.73
C ASP A 121 6.33 13.52 -31.37
N ASN A 122 6.68 12.90 -30.24
CA ASN A 122 8.04 12.94 -29.74
C ASN A 122 8.72 11.60 -29.56
N ASP A 123 8.01 10.45 -29.66
CA ASP A 123 8.63 9.39 -28.94
C ASP A 123 8.58 8.01 -29.53
N HIS A 124 9.71 7.71 -30.09
CA HIS A 124 10.18 6.33 -30.15
C HIS A 124 10.62 5.88 -28.74
N LEU A 125 10.47 4.58 -28.45
CA LEU A 125 10.99 3.97 -27.23
C LEU A 125 12.47 4.34 -27.00
N PRO A 126 12.92 4.42 -25.75
CA PRO A 126 14.32 4.58 -25.44
C PRO A 126 15.14 3.49 -26.10
N THR A 127 16.17 3.88 -26.81
CA THR A 127 17.13 2.95 -27.44
C THR A 127 18.31 2.74 -26.51
N LYS A 128 19.11 1.69 -26.81
CA LYS A 128 20.41 1.50 -26.14
C LYS A 128 21.28 2.75 -26.20
N ALA A 129 21.30 3.44 -27.34
CA ALA A 129 22.10 4.66 -27.50
C ALA A 129 21.64 5.80 -26.58
N ASP A 130 20.33 5.94 -26.37
CA ASP A 130 19.78 6.92 -25.43
C ASP A 130 20.22 6.62 -23.98
N LEU A 131 20.24 5.34 -23.61
CA LEU A 131 20.67 4.90 -22.28
C LEU A 131 22.18 5.06 -22.09
N ASP A 132 22.97 4.67 -23.06
CA ASP A 132 24.45 4.80 -23.03
C ASP A 132 24.90 6.24 -22.82
N LEU A 133 24.16 7.23 -23.36
CA LEU A 133 24.48 8.66 -23.19
C LEU A 133 24.40 9.12 -21.74
N VAL A 134 23.45 8.57 -20.95
CA VAL A 134 23.21 9.03 -19.58
C VAL A 134 23.78 8.10 -18.52
N SER A 135 24.20 6.90 -18.90
CA SER A 135 24.72 5.88 -17.98
C SER A 135 25.96 5.15 -18.56
N PRO A 136 27.02 5.87 -19.02
CA PRO A 136 28.15 5.26 -19.70
C PRO A 136 28.94 4.24 -18.84
N ASP A 137 28.84 4.36 -17.53
CA ASP A 137 29.53 3.51 -16.55
C ASP A 137 28.66 2.42 -15.95
N HIS A 138 27.37 2.27 -16.42
CA HIS A 138 26.40 1.38 -15.83
C HIS A 138 25.68 0.53 -16.89
N PRO A 139 25.46 -0.77 -16.65
CA PRO A 139 24.45 -1.50 -17.40
C PRO A 139 23.04 -1.06 -16.93
N VAL A 140 22.16 -0.76 -17.91
CA VAL A 140 20.78 -0.28 -17.67
C VAL A 140 19.76 -1.22 -18.33
#